data_769239510523d04ff3a5893efb40a08a
#
_entry.id   769239510523d04ff3a5893efb40a08a
#
_cell.length_a   1.000
_cell.length_b   1.000
_cell.length_c   1.000
_cell.angle_alpha   90.00
_cell.angle_beta   90.00
_cell.angle_gamma   90.00
#
_symmetry.space_group_name_H-M   'P 1'
#
loop_
_entity.id
_entity.type
_entity.pdbx_description
1 polymer ?
#
loop_
_entity_poly.entity_id
_entity_poly.type
_entity_poly.pdbx_seq_one_letter_code
_entity_poly.pdbx_strand_id
1 'polypeptide(L)'
;MLKIKRLSIRKFIHTFLIFVDKIFSMTINQVKNLFSEELQSLYTSAECEELFFIFCEKILNLNKIDIRSQLENSISAENQKGFLKIISILKEGKPYQQILGETYFYGNQFFVDENVLIPRPETEELIELIENKLSHLKQEKLKILDVGTGSGCISISLAKIFPNAEVSSIDISEKALNIAQKNADFHKVKINFIQKDYLTGKLDEIYDIIVSNPPYIDVLEREEISHSVKNFEPNIALFAPENRVLAFYEKIAKDSENHLKKGGSVFLEINQKLGKETLQLFQDVLTKSELVKDLSENDRFVIGEK
;
A
#
# COMPACT_ATOMS: atom_id res chain seq x y z
N MET A 1 -56.08 -5.16 -31.98
CA MET A 1 -55.27 -4.13 -32.67
C MET A 1 -54.35 -3.30 -31.76
N LEU A 2 -54.66 -3.03 -30.49
CA LEU A 2 -53.80 -2.23 -29.59
C LEU A 2 -52.54 -2.93 -29.06
N LYS A 3 -52.49 -4.26 -28.92
CA LYS A 3 -51.27 -5.00 -28.43
C LYS A 3 -50.12 -5.02 -29.43
N ILE A 4 -50.41 -5.04 -30.73
CA ILE A 4 -49.41 -5.08 -31.79
C ILE A 4 -48.69 -3.73 -31.92
N LYS A 5 -49.39 -2.62 -31.77
CA LYS A 5 -48.78 -1.27 -31.75
C LYS A 5 -47.84 -1.02 -30.58
N ARG A 6 -48.15 -1.55 -29.38
CA ARG A 6 -47.30 -1.41 -28.18
C ARG A 6 -45.96 -2.19 -28.30
N LEU A 7 -45.95 -3.35 -28.93
CA LEU A 7 -44.72 -4.12 -29.18
C LEU A 7 -43.81 -3.42 -30.21
N SER A 8 -44.40 -2.82 -31.25
CA SER A 8 -43.67 -2.08 -32.27
C SER A 8 -43.01 -0.82 -31.71
N ILE A 9 -43.71 -0.08 -30.87
CA ILE A 9 -43.17 1.13 -30.22
C ILE A 9 -42.05 0.80 -29.23
N ARG A 10 -42.18 -0.27 -28.41
CA ARG A 10 -41.11 -0.69 -27.52
C ARG A 10 -39.85 -1.16 -28.28
N LYS A 11 -40.00 -1.92 -29.37
CA LYS A 11 -38.89 -2.28 -30.25
C LYS A 11 -38.25 -1.06 -30.89
N PHE A 12 -39.05 -0.11 -31.38
CA PHE A 12 -38.54 1.13 -31.96
C PHE A 12 -37.78 1.99 -30.94
N ILE A 13 -38.33 2.17 -29.74
CA ILE A 13 -37.67 2.91 -28.65
C ILE A 13 -36.36 2.19 -28.25
N HIS A 14 -36.38 0.86 -28.13
CA HIS A 14 -35.19 0.08 -27.79
C HIS A 14 -34.12 0.19 -28.89
N THR A 15 -34.49 0.09 -30.16
CA THR A 15 -33.59 0.27 -31.30
C THR A 15 -33.08 1.70 -31.40
N PHE A 16 -33.94 2.69 -31.12
CA PHE A 16 -33.56 4.10 -31.10
C PHE A 16 -32.60 4.41 -29.93
N LEU A 17 -32.84 3.88 -28.74
CA LEU A 17 -31.91 4.00 -27.59
C LEU A 17 -30.57 3.36 -27.87
N ILE A 18 -30.55 2.16 -28.49
CA ILE A 18 -29.31 1.51 -28.91
C ILE A 18 -28.60 2.33 -29.98
N PHE A 19 -29.31 2.96 -30.88
CA PHE A 19 -28.74 3.83 -31.93
C PHE A 19 -28.19 5.14 -31.35
N VAL A 20 -28.88 5.75 -30.38
CA VAL A 20 -28.42 6.95 -29.67
C VAL A 20 -27.20 6.63 -28.81
N ASP A 21 -27.19 5.49 -28.09
CA ASP A 21 -26.02 5.02 -27.33
C ASP A 21 -24.81 4.77 -28.25
N LYS A 22 -25.02 4.25 -29.46
CA LYS A 22 -23.96 4.07 -30.46
C LYS A 22 -23.41 5.38 -31.02
N ILE A 23 -24.24 6.44 -31.13
CA ILE A 23 -23.81 7.76 -31.64
C ILE A 23 -23.00 8.52 -30.58
N PHE A 24 -23.21 8.25 -29.27
CA PHE A 24 -22.52 8.92 -28.17
C PHE A 24 -21.53 8.01 -27.43
N SER A 25 -21.33 6.76 -27.85
CA SER A 25 -20.38 5.85 -27.19
C SER A 25 -18.95 6.17 -27.62
N MET A 26 -18.09 6.39 -26.63
CA MET A 26 -16.64 6.55 -26.87
C MET A 26 -16.02 5.21 -27.25
N THR A 27 -14.98 5.25 -28.10
CA THR A 27 -14.09 4.10 -28.30
C THR A 27 -13.05 4.02 -27.18
N ILE A 28 -12.42 2.85 -27.03
CA ILE A 28 -11.30 2.66 -26.09
C ILE A 28 -10.16 3.65 -26.40
N ASN A 29 -9.89 3.91 -27.67
CA ASN A 29 -8.89 4.89 -28.10
C ASN A 29 -9.24 6.33 -27.69
N GLN A 30 -10.52 6.70 -27.79
CA GLN A 30 -10.97 8.02 -27.30
C GLN A 30 -10.82 8.14 -25.79
N VAL A 31 -11.05 7.07 -25.01
CA VAL A 31 -10.76 7.07 -23.58
C VAL A 31 -9.27 7.23 -23.31
N LYS A 32 -8.40 6.55 -24.07
CA LYS A 32 -6.94 6.71 -23.97
C LYS A 32 -6.51 8.16 -24.16
N ASN A 33 -7.03 8.81 -25.22
CA ASN A 33 -6.74 10.20 -25.49
C ASN A 33 -7.22 11.12 -24.35
N LEU A 34 -8.41 10.84 -23.81
CA LEU A 34 -8.96 11.60 -22.71
C LEU A 34 -8.11 11.50 -21.43
N PHE A 35 -7.57 10.32 -21.10
CA PHE A 35 -6.60 10.17 -20.00
C PHE A 35 -5.39 11.08 -20.23
N SER A 36 -4.81 11.07 -21.41
CA SER A 36 -3.65 11.92 -21.74
C SER A 36 -3.99 13.42 -21.65
N GLU A 37 -5.09 13.85 -22.25
CA GLU A 37 -5.51 15.25 -22.29
C GLU A 37 -5.84 15.81 -20.92
N GLU A 38 -6.59 15.05 -20.12
CA GLU A 38 -7.11 15.53 -18.84
C GLU A 38 -6.10 15.41 -17.68
N LEU A 39 -5.12 14.50 -17.79
CA LEU A 39 -4.18 14.19 -16.72
C LEU A 39 -2.75 14.69 -16.94
N GLN A 40 -2.41 15.19 -18.14
CA GLN A 40 -1.04 15.65 -18.51
C GLN A 40 -0.46 16.75 -17.60
N SER A 41 -1.28 17.46 -16.86
CA SER A 41 -0.81 18.46 -15.89
C SER A 41 -0.31 17.87 -14.57
N LEU A 42 -0.66 16.62 -14.29
CA LEU A 42 -0.34 15.93 -13.03
C LEU A 42 0.55 14.69 -13.23
N TYR A 43 0.52 14.10 -14.42
CA TYR A 43 1.19 12.84 -14.74
C TYR A 43 1.97 12.97 -16.06
N THR A 44 3.07 12.26 -16.17
CA THR A 44 3.80 12.13 -17.44
C THR A 44 2.98 11.33 -18.45
N SER A 45 3.33 11.41 -19.73
CA SER A 45 2.64 10.62 -20.77
C SER A 45 2.69 9.11 -20.52
N ALA A 46 3.80 8.62 -19.97
CA ALA A 46 3.95 7.19 -19.61
C ALA A 46 3.02 6.80 -18.47
N GLU A 47 2.92 7.63 -17.43
CA GLU A 47 2.00 7.41 -16.31
C GLU A 47 0.54 7.47 -16.75
N CYS A 48 0.16 8.43 -17.62
CA CYS A 48 -1.19 8.50 -18.17
C CYS A 48 -1.54 7.23 -18.96
N GLU A 49 -0.60 6.69 -19.75
CA GLU A 49 -0.81 5.44 -20.49
C GLU A 49 -0.93 4.24 -19.55
N GLU A 50 -0.12 4.17 -18.51
CA GLU A 50 -0.20 3.08 -17.52
C GLU A 50 -1.52 3.14 -16.76
N LEU A 51 -1.93 4.30 -16.27
CA LEU A 51 -3.23 4.52 -15.61
C LEU A 51 -4.39 4.12 -16.53
N PHE A 52 -4.33 4.48 -17.81
CA PHE A 52 -5.33 4.05 -18.78
C PHE A 52 -5.44 2.54 -18.84
N PHE A 53 -4.32 1.80 -18.96
CA PHE A 53 -4.35 0.33 -19.03
C PHE A 53 -4.89 -0.28 -17.73
N ILE A 54 -4.42 0.19 -16.57
CA ILE A 54 -4.87 -0.27 -15.26
C ILE A 54 -6.41 -0.17 -15.14
N PHE A 55 -6.97 0.99 -15.47
CA PHE A 55 -8.41 1.18 -15.35
C PHE A 55 -9.21 0.51 -16.47
N CYS A 56 -8.63 0.31 -17.66
CA CYS A 56 -9.25 -0.52 -18.70
C CYS A 56 -9.33 -2.00 -18.26
N GLU A 57 -8.26 -2.54 -17.68
CA GLU A 57 -8.28 -3.91 -17.15
C GLU A 57 -9.38 -4.06 -16.09
N LYS A 58 -9.51 -3.08 -15.18
CA LYS A 58 -10.50 -3.10 -14.10
C LYS A 58 -11.95 -2.94 -14.58
N ILE A 59 -12.20 -2.01 -15.53
CA ILE A 59 -13.56 -1.67 -15.97
C ILE A 59 -14.05 -2.61 -17.07
N LEU A 60 -13.15 -2.95 -18.02
CA LEU A 60 -13.50 -3.73 -19.20
C LEU A 60 -13.23 -5.22 -19.01
N ASN A 61 -12.47 -5.59 -17.98
CA ASN A 61 -11.98 -6.97 -17.75
C ASN A 61 -11.21 -7.51 -18.95
N LEU A 62 -10.35 -6.68 -19.55
CA LEU A 62 -9.51 -6.98 -20.70
C LEU A 62 -8.04 -6.82 -20.31
N ASN A 63 -7.17 -7.76 -20.72
CA ASN A 63 -5.72 -7.58 -20.54
C ASN A 63 -5.13 -6.55 -21.52
N LYS A 64 -3.90 -6.10 -21.29
CA LYS A 64 -3.22 -5.09 -22.13
C LYS A 64 -3.17 -5.45 -23.62
N ILE A 65 -3.05 -6.72 -23.98
CA ILE A 65 -3.00 -7.19 -25.39
C ILE A 65 -4.37 -7.01 -26.02
N ASP A 66 -5.43 -7.46 -25.32
CA ASP A 66 -6.81 -7.34 -25.79
C ASP A 66 -7.22 -5.88 -25.97
N ILE A 67 -6.85 -5.02 -25.00
CA ILE A 67 -7.12 -3.57 -25.08
C ILE A 67 -6.47 -2.99 -26.34
N ARG A 68 -5.18 -3.30 -26.60
CA ARG A 68 -4.47 -2.80 -27.79
C ARG A 68 -5.09 -3.26 -29.09
N SER A 69 -5.62 -4.49 -29.16
CA SER A 69 -6.27 -5.03 -30.36
C SER A 69 -7.67 -4.48 -30.59
N GLN A 70 -8.30 -3.88 -29.56
CA GLN A 70 -9.70 -3.45 -29.56
C GLN A 70 -9.87 -1.93 -29.41
N LEU A 71 -8.83 -1.13 -29.65
CA LEU A 71 -8.84 0.31 -29.45
C LEU A 71 -10.01 1.04 -30.14
N GLU A 72 -10.44 0.55 -31.31
CA GLU A 72 -11.54 1.15 -32.07
C GLU A 72 -12.92 0.62 -31.64
N ASN A 73 -12.99 -0.32 -30.70
CA ASN A 73 -14.25 -0.82 -30.19
C ASN A 73 -14.91 0.23 -29.27
N SER A 74 -16.21 0.38 -29.42
CA SER A 74 -17.03 1.24 -28.58
C SER A 74 -17.24 0.60 -27.20
N ILE A 75 -17.24 1.41 -26.15
CA ILE A 75 -17.56 1.02 -24.78
C ILE A 75 -19.01 1.35 -24.43
N SER A 76 -19.58 0.67 -23.46
CA SER A 76 -20.93 0.95 -22.96
C SER A 76 -21.01 2.35 -22.30
N ALA A 77 -22.20 2.94 -22.27
CA ALA A 77 -22.44 4.21 -21.58
C ALA A 77 -22.12 4.12 -20.07
N GLU A 78 -22.30 2.96 -19.45
CA GLU A 78 -21.94 2.70 -18.06
C GLU A 78 -20.43 2.75 -17.87
N ASN A 79 -19.65 2.04 -18.71
CA ASN A 79 -18.19 2.06 -18.67
C ASN A 79 -17.65 3.47 -18.94
N GLN A 80 -18.24 4.20 -19.89
CA GLN A 80 -17.86 5.59 -20.16
C GLN A 80 -18.03 6.47 -18.90
N LYS A 81 -19.17 6.38 -18.21
CA LYS A 81 -19.37 7.09 -16.93
C LYS A 81 -18.33 6.69 -15.88
N GLY A 82 -17.99 5.38 -15.81
CA GLY A 82 -16.93 4.87 -14.94
C GLY A 82 -15.58 5.56 -15.20
N PHE A 83 -15.15 5.61 -16.46
CA PHE A 83 -13.89 6.29 -16.83
C PHE A 83 -13.92 7.79 -16.54
N LEU A 84 -14.99 8.49 -16.87
CA LEU A 84 -15.10 9.92 -16.58
C LEU A 84 -15.03 10.22 -15.07
N LYS A 85 -15.67 9.39 -14.25
CA LYS A 85 -15.58 9.49 -12.79
C LYS A 85 -14.16 9.27 -12.29
N ILE A 86 -13.46 8.23 -12.80
CA ILE A 86 -12.06 7.93 -12.43
C ILE A 86 -11.15 9.09 -12.80
N ILE A 87 -11.25 9.62 -14.03
CA ILE A 87 -10.45 10.77 -14.47
C ILE A 87 -10.70 11.97 -13.55
N SER A 88 -11.96 12.24 -13.17
CA SER A 88 -12.28 13.33 -12.24
C SER A 88 -11.58 13.15 -10.89
N ILE A 89 -11.57 11.94 -10.34
CA ILE A 89 -10.94 11.64 -9.03
C ILE A 89 -9.41 11.71 -9.15
N LEU A 90 -8.83 11.22 -10.25
CA LEU A 90 -7.39 11.33 -10.52
C LEU A 90 -6.95 12.79 -10.63
N LYS A 91 -7.75 13.66 -11.21
CA LYS A 91 -7.50 15.12 -11.27
C LYS A 91 -7.47 15.79 -9.89
N GLU A 92 -8.14 15.23 -8.91
CA GLU A 92 -8.05 15.69 -7.51
C GLU A 92 -6.72 15.25 -6.86
N GLY A 93 -5.94 14.37 -7.52
CA GLY A 93 -4.67 13.83 -7.05
C GLY A 93 -4.82 12.59 -6.16
N LYS A 94 -6.00 11.95 -6.12
CA LYS A 94 -6.18 10.72 -5.34
C LYS A 94 -5.34 9.60 -5.92
N PRO A 95 -4.55 8.86 -5.10
CA PRO A 95 -3.76 7.71 -5.55
C PRO A 95 -4.62 6.68 -6.27
N TYR A 96 -4.16 6.19 -7.41
CA TYR A 96 -4.91 5.21 -8.19
C TYR A 96 -5.15 3.90 -7.43
N GLN A 97 -4.24 3.52 -6.55
CA GLN A 97 -4.40 2.33 -5.69
C GLN A 97 -5.62 2.47 -4.76
N GLN A 98 -5.85 3.66 -4.20
CA GLN A 98 -7.04 3.90 -3.38
C GLN A 98 -8.33 3.95 -4.21
N ILE A 99 -8.25 4.34 -5.50
CA ILE A 99 -9.40 4.29 -6.41
C ILE A 99 -9.73 2.84 -6.78
N LEU A 100 -8.71 2.00 -6.97
CA LEU A 100 -8.86 0.57 -7.21
C LEU A 100 -9.29 -0.19 -5.94
N GLY A 101 -8.92 0.32 -4.76
CA GLY A 101 -9.06 -0.36 -3.48
C GLY A 101 -8.06 -1.47 -3.25
N GLU A 102 -6.98 -1.53 -4.06
CA GLU A 102 -5.97 -2.58 -4.03
C GLU A 102 -4.62 -2.10 -4.57
N THR A 103 -3.55 -2.75 -4.13
CA THR A 103 -2.18 -2.57 -4.62
C THR A 103 -1.42 -3.89 -4.59
N TYR A 104 -0.23 -3.93 -5.16
CA TYR A 104 0.68 -5.06 -5.05
C TYR A 104 1.85 -4.72 -4.13
N PHE A 105 2.28 -5.69 -3.34
CA PHE A 105 3.45 -5.59 -2.47
C PHE A 105 4.08 -6.98 -2.34
N TYR A 106 5.37 -7.07 -2.56
CA TYR A 106 6.17 -8.31 -2.52
C TYR A 106 5.51 -9.47 -3.27
N GLY A 107 5.07 -9.17 -4.51
CA GLY A 107 4.39 -10.12 -5.40
C GLY A 107 2.97 -10.53 -4.98
N ASN A 108 2.38 -9.91 -3.97
CA ASN A 108 1.07 -10.23 -3.47
C ASN A 108 0.13 -9.02 -3.56
N GLN A 109 -1.17 -9.28 -3.76
CA GLN A 109 -2.21 -8.26 -3.79
C GLN A 109 -2.64 -7.89 -2.36
N PHE A 110 -2.78 -6.59 -2.07
CA PHE A 110 -3.28 -6.07 -0.79
C PHE A 110 -4.40 -5.08 -1.01
N PHE A 111 -5.45 -5.16 -0.20
CA PHE A 111 -6.48 -4.14 -0.14
C PHE A 111 -5.94 -2.91 0.58
N VAL A 112 -6.26 -1.73 0.05
CA VAL A 112 -5.90 -0.43 0.61
C VAL A 112 -7.04 0.56 0.45
N ASP A 113 -7.12 1.51 1.37
CA ASP A 113 -8.03 2.66 1.31
C ASP A 113 -7.38 3.90 1.96
N GLU A 114 -8.15 4.94 2.24
CA GLU A 114 -7.67 6.17 2.88
C GLU A 114 -7.26 6.01 4.35
N ASN A 115 -7.41 4.82 4.95
CA ASN A 115 -7.07 4.59 6.35
C ASN A 115 -5.70 3.95 6.56
N VAL A 116 -5.01 3.57 5.49
CA VAL A 116 -3.68 2.93 5.54
C VAL A 116 -2.69 3.61 4.61
N LEU A 117 -1.41 3.58 4.98
CA LEU A 117 -0.32 3.91 4.06
C LEU A 117 -0.36 2.91 2.89
N ILE A 118 -0.25 3.42 1.66
CA ILE A 118 -0.08 2.54 0.50
C ILE A 118 1.31 1.91 0.60
N PRO A 119 1.45 0.57 0.60
CA PRO A 119 2.74 -0.11 0.64
C PRO A 119 3.74 0.45 -0.37
N ARG A 120 4.97 0.70 0.08
CA ARG A 120 6.02 1.32 -0.74
C ARG A 120 7.02 0.28 -1.26
N PRO A 121 7.60 0.50 -2.45
CA PRO A 121 8.63 -0.40 -2.99
C PRO A 121 9.85 -0.54 -2.06
N GLU A 122 10.26 0.52 -1.38
CA GLU A 122 11.39 0.49 -0.43
C GLU A 122 11.11 -0.46 0.74
N THR A 123 9.84 -0.58 1.17
CA THR A 123 9.46 -1.53 2.22
C THR A 123 9.55 -2.99 1.75
N GLU A 124 9.47 -3.25 0.43
CA GLU A 124 9.74 -4.59 -0.11
C GLU A 124 11.20 -5.00 0.09
N GLU A 125 12.13 -4.05 -0.02
CA GLU A 125 13.55 -4.29 0.25
C GLU A 125 13.80 -4.67 1.72
N LEU A 126 13.02 -4.09 2.66
CA LEU A 126 13.06 -4.51 4.07
C LEU A 126 12.68 -5.99 4.23
N ILE A 127 11.64 -6.45 3.53
CA ILE A 127 11.23 -7.86 3.56
C ILE A 127 12.33 -8.75 2.94
N GLU A 128 12.93 -8.33 1.84
CA GLU A 128 14.03 -9.06 1.20
C GLU A 128 15.26 -9.17 2.12
N LEU A 129 15.62 -8.10 2.82
CA LEU A 129 16.70 -8.12 3.82
C LEU A 129 16.42 -9.12 4.94
N ILE A 130 15.19 -9.15 5.47
CA ILE A 130 14.78 -10.11 6.51
C ILE A 130 14.86 -11.54 5.97
N GLU A 131 14.28 -11.79 4.80
CA GLU A 131 14.26 -13.12 4.18
C GLU A 131 15.69 -13.65 3.93
N ASN A 132 16.58 -12.80 3.41
CA ASN A 132 17.96 -13.18 3.13
C ASN A 132 18.76 -13.44 4.40
N LYS A 133 18.69 -12.54 5.39
CA LYS A 133 19.46 -12.68 6.64
C LYS A 133 18.99 -13.86 7.50
N LEU A 134 17.70 -14.12 7.51
CA LEU A 134 17.07 -15.12 8.37
C LEU A 134 16.57 -16.35 7.60
N SER A 135 17.06 -16.57 6.38
CA SER A 135 16.68 -17.71 5.53
C SER A 135 16.83 -19.09 6.21
N HIS A 136 17.84 -19.21 7.09
CA HIS A 136 18.10 -20.42 7.88
C HIS A 136 17.07 -20.68 8.97
N LEU A 137 16.24 -19.70 9.33
CA LEU A 137 15.20 -19.80 10.36
C LEU A 137 13.78 -20.02 9.79
N LYS A 138 13.62 -20.20 8.48
CA LYS A 138 12.28 -20.31 7.83
C LYS A 138 11.39 -21.41 8.42
N GLN A 139 11.95 -22.46 8.97
CA GLN A 139 11.18 -23.56 9.56
C GLN A 139 11.08 -23.50 11.08
N GLU A 140 11.70 -22.49 11.70
CA GLU A 140 11.68 -22.33 13.15
C GLU A 140 10.37 -21.71 13.65
N LYS A 141 10.07 -21.95 14.92
CA LYS A 141 8.95 -21.31 15.62
C LYS A 141 9.40 -19.96 16.17
N LEU A 142 9.27 -18.92 15.36
CA LEU A 142 9.66 -17.57 15.73
C LEU A 142 8.47 -16.80 16.29
N LYS A 143 8.73 -15.85 17.18
CA LYS A 143 7.80 -14.79 17.55
C LYS A 143 8.23 -13.50 16.87
N ILE A 144 7.37 -12.95 16.03
CA ILE A 144 7.63 -11.76 15.23
C ILE A 144 6.67 -10.66 15.67
N LEU A 145 7.20 -9.46 15.90
CA LEU A 145 6.41 -8.25 16.16
C LEU A 145 6.57 -7.27 15.01
N ASP A 146 5.46 -6.86 14.43
CA ASP A 146 5.36 -5.76 13.47
C ASP A 146 4.75 -4.54 14.17
N VAL A 147 5.46 -3.41 14.20
CA VAL A 147 5.02 -2.17 14.86
C VAL A 147 4.60 -1.14 13.82
N GLY A 148 3.33 -0.71 13.87
CA GLY A 148 2.74 0.19 12.89
C GLY A 148 2.31 -0.58 11.64
N THR A 149 1.46 -1.59 11.80
CA THR A 149 1.18 -2.57 10.73
C THR A 149 0.49 -2.00 9.49
N GLY A 150 -0.28 -0.90 9.62
CA GLY A 150 -0.99 -0.28 8.51
C GLY A 150 -1.88 -1.27 7.76
N SER A 151 -1.59 -1.54 6.49
CA SER A 151 -2.31 -2.52 5.66
C SER A 151 -2.02 -3.98 6.01
N GLY A 152 -1.06 -4.25 6.90
CA GLY A 152 -0.59 -5.60 7.22
C GLY A 152 0.44 -6.16 6.23
N CYS A 153 0.95 -5.36 5.30
CA CYS A 153 1.82 -5.84 4.22
C CYS A 153 3.12 -6.48 4.75
N ILE A 154 3.74 -5.92 5.79
CA ILE A 154 4.94 -6.49 6.42
C ILE A 154 4.60 -7.79 7.14
N SER A 155 3.68 -7.75 8.11
CA SER A 155 3.33 -8.91 8.93
C SER A 155 2.82 -10.10 8.12
N ILE A 156 2.00 -9.86 7.09
CA ILE A 156 1.46 -10.90 6.22
C ILE A 156 2.58 -11.50 5.34
N SER A 157 3.47 -10.67 4.79
CA SER A 157 4.63 -11.17 4.01
C SER A 157 5.53 -12.03 4.89
N LEU A 158 5.82 -11.61 6.12
CA LEU A 158 6.63 -12.38 7.06
C LEU A 158 5.94 -13.70 7.48
N ALA A 159 4.63 -13.70 7.70
CA ALA A 159 3.90 -14.94 7.99
C ALA A 159 3.93 -15.94 6.82
N LYS A 160 4.04 -15.47 5.58
CA LYS A 160 4.20 -16.34 4.41
C LYS A 160 5.62 -16.86 4.25
N ILE A 161 6.63 -16.06 4.60
CA ILE A 161 8.06 -16.44 4.54
C ILE A 161 8.40 -17.42 5.68
N PHE A 162 7.84 -17.19 6.88
CA PHE A 162 8.06 -17.97 8.09
C PHE A 162 6.75 -18.67 8.53
N PRO A 163 6.34 -19.75 7.87
CA PRO A 163 5.00 -20.34 8.05
C PRO A 163 4.74 -20.92 9.46
N ASN A 164 5.78 -21.14 10.24
CA ASN A 164 5.68 -21.64 11.62
C ASN A 164 5.78 -20.51 12.66
N ALA A 165 5.92 -19.25 12.23
CA ALA A 165 6.04 -18.12 13.14
C ALA A 165 4.70 -17.71 13.74
N GLU A 166 4.75 -17.23 14.99
CA GLU A 166 3.67 -16.50 15.65
C GLU A 166 3.90 -15.00 15.38
N VAL A 167 3.09 -14.42 14.48
CA VAL A 167 3.21 -13.01 14.10
C VAL A 167 2.17 -12.19 14.85
N SER A 168 2.65 -11.18 15.59
CA SER A 168 1.82 -10.15 16.22
C SER A 168 2.05 -8.81 15.54
N SER A 169 1.00 -8.01 15.39
CA SER A 169 1.05 -6.69 14.79
C SER A 169 0.32 -5.67 15.63
N ILE A 170 0.96 -4.53 15.86
CA ILE A 170 0.40 -3.43 16.64
C ILE A 170 0.10 -2.24 15.71
N ASP A 171 -1.09 -1.68 15.86
CA ASP A 171 -1.45 -0.38 15.29
C ASP A 171 -2.39 0.36 16.24
N ILE A 172 -2.32 1.68 16.23
CA ILE A 172 -3.22 2.53 17.02
C ILE A 172 -4.59 2.66 16.34
N SER A 173 -4.63 2.54 15.01
CA SER A 173 -5.81 2.75 14.19
C SER A 173 -6.62 1.45 14.05
N GLU A 174 -7.80 1.41 14.65
CA GLU A 174 -8.76 0.33 14.45
C GLU A 174 -9.11 0.14 12.96
N LYS A 175 -9.20 1.24 12.21
CA LYS A 175 -9.51 1.20 10.78
C LYS A 175 -8.39 0.54 9.98
N ALA A 176 -7.13 0.82 10.31
CA ALA A 176 -5.98 0.16 9.70
C ALA A 176 -5.99 -1.34 10.02
N LEU A 177 -6.24 -1.71 11.27
CA LEU A 177 -6.33 -3.11 11.68
C LEU A 177 -7.46 -3.86 10.95
N ASN A 178 -8.59 -3.20 10.66
CA ASN A 178 -9.65 -3.80 9.87
C ASN A 178 -9.22 -4.12 8.43
N ILE A 179 -8.42 -3.25 7.80
CA ILE A 179 -7.84 -3.50 6.48
C ILE A 179 -6.78 -4.62 6.57
N ALA A 180 -5.91 -4.58 7.58
CA ALA A 180 -4.92 -5.62 7.81
C ALA A 180 -5.56 -7.01 8.03
N GLN A 181 -6.64 -7.08 8.82
CA GLN A 181 -7.41 -8.32 9.02
C GLN A 181 -8.02 -8.82 7.71
N LYS A 182 -8.63 -7.93 6.90
CA LYS A 182 -9.16 -8.28 5.58
C LYS A 182 -8.06 -8.85 4.68
N ASN A 183 -6.87 -8.27 4.71
CA ASN A 183 -5.71 -8.75 3.95
C ASN A 183 -5.23 -10.11 4.48
N ALA A 184 -5.13 -10.31 5.79
CA ALA A 184 -4.74 -11.57 6.40
C ALA A 184 -5.71 -12.70 6.03
N ASP A 185 -7.02 -12.43 6.07
CA ASP A 185 -8.07 -13.38 5.68
C ASP A 185 -7.95 -13.75 4.19
N PHE A 186 -7.72 -12.75 3.33
CA PHE A 186 -7.52 -12.95 1.89
C PHE A 186 -6.30 -13.84 1.60
N HIS A 187 -5.19 -13.60 2.30
CA HIS A 187 -3.96 -14.38 2.18
C HIS A 187 -3.98 -15.69 2.99
N LYS A 188 -5.03 -15.94 3.78
CA LYS A 188 -5.18 -17.15 4.61
C LYS A 188 -4.03 -17.35 5.59
N VAL A 189 -3.52 -16.25 6.15
CA VAL A 189 -2.51 -16.24 7.20
C VAL A 189 -3.14 -15.80 8.53
N LYS A 190 -2.58 -16.29 9.64
CA LYS A 190 -3.04 -15.91 10.98
C LYS A 190 -2.08 -14.90 11.58
N ILE A 191 -2.58 -13.71 11.88
CA ILE A 191 -1.85 -12.63 12.54
C ILE A 191 -2.61 -12.27 13.82
N ASN A 192 -1.87 -12.02 14.91
CA ASN A 192 -2.42 -11.49 16.15
C ASN A 192 -2.40 -9.95 16.08
N PHE A 193 -3.50 -9.34 15.63
CA PHE A 193 -3.64 -7.89 15.57
C PHE A 193 -4.00 -7.31 16.92
N ILE A 194 -3.25 -6.28 17.36
CA ILE A 194 -3.36 -5.65 18.67
C ILE A 194 -3.58 -4.15 18.47
N GLN A 195 -4.77 -3.65 18.83
CA GLN A 195 -5.01 -2.22 18.88
C GLN A 195 -4.35 -1.61 20.10
N LYS A 196 -3.27 -0.87 19.90
CA LYS A 196 -2.49 -0.25 20.97
C LYS A 196 -1.72 0.96 20.46
N ASP A 197 -1.70 2.04 21.23
CA ASP A 197 -0.69 3.10 21.05
C ASP A 197 0.67 2.52 21.50
N TYR A 198 1.55 2.25 20.54
CA TYR A 198 2.85 1.66 20.82
C TYR A 198 3.75 2.56 21.66
N LEU A 199 3.69 3.89 21.46
CA LEU A 199 4.57 4.85 22.17
C LEU A 199 4.31 4.89 23.67
N THR A 200 3.07 4.69 24.09
CA THR A 200 2.66 4.71 25.51
C THR A 200 2.42 3.30 26.08
N GLY A 201 2.21 2.33 25.21
CA GLY A 201 1.94 0.94 25.57
C GLY A 201 3.18 0.19 26.06
N LYS A 202 2.92 -0.93 26.76
CA LYS A 202 3.97 -1.88 27.15
C LYS A 202 3.82 -3.14 26.32
N LEU A 203 4.94 -3.76 25.99
CA LEU A 203 4.97 -5.12 25.44
C LEU A 203 4.86 -6.13 26.58
N ASP A 204 4.21 -7.24 26.31
CA ASP A 204 3.98 -8.29 27.30
C ASP A 204 4.76 -9.58 26.98
N GLU A 205 5.33 -9.67 25.77
CA GLU A 205 6.03 -10.84 25.26
C GLU A 205 7.48 -10.54 24.87
N ILE A 206 8.24 -11.60 24.63
CA ILE A 206 9.61 -11.57 24.10
C ILE A 206 9.56 -12.07 22.66
N TYR A 207 10.21 -11.37 21.74
CA TYR A 207 10.18 -11.62 20.32
C TYR A 207 11.55 -12.06 19.79
N ASP A 208 11.55 -12.90 18.78
CA ASP A 208 12.75 -13.26 18.01
C ASP A 208 13.08 -12.16 16.98
N ILE A 209 12.04 -11.49 16.44
CA ILE A 209 12.19 -10.44 15.45
C ILE A 209 11.24 -9.28 15.81
N ILE A 210 11.77 -8.05 15.78
CA ILE A 210 10.98 -6.82 15.81
C ILE A 210 11.20 -6.10 14.48
N VAL A 211 10.12 -5.80 13.77
CA VAL A 211 10.15 -5.09 12.50
C VAL A 211 9.24 -3.87 12.57
N SER A 212 9.61 -2.79 11.88
CA SER A 212 8.76 -1.60 11.78
C SER A 212 9.12 -0.74 10.56
N ASN A 213 8.08 -0.22 9.93
CA ASN A 213 8.14 0.99 9.11
C ASN A 213 7.24 2.04 9.80
N PRO A 214 7.73 2.71 10.85
CA PRO A 214 6.91 3.62 11.64
C PRO A 214 6.76 4.98 10.96
N PRO A 215 5.81 5.83 11.40
CA PRO A 215 5.77 7.22 10.97
C PRO A 215 7.07 7.95 11.34
N TYR A 216 7.77 8.48 10.32
CA TYR A 216 9.11 9.07 10.50
C TYR A 216 9.28 10.44 9.85
N ILE A 217 8.24 10.99 9.21
CA ILE A 217 8.34 12.28 8.53
C ILE A 217 8.18 13.40 9.58
N ASP A 218 9.10 14.37 9.58
CA ASP A 218 8.94 15.57 10.38
C ASP A 218 7.79 16.42 9.82
N VAL A 219 7.01 17.04 10.69
CA VAL A 219 5.96 17.98 10.29
C VAL A 219 6.54 19.14 9.48
N LEU A 220 7.80 19.51 9.71
CA LEU A 220 8.51 20.53 8.93
C LEU A 220 8.80 20.09 7.49
N GLU A 221 8.85 18.80 7.21
CA GLU A 221 9.04 18.24 5.86
C GLU A 221 7.71 18.14 5.07
N ARG A 222 6.60 18.59 5.65
CA ARG A 222 5.25 18.45 5.06
C ARG A 222 5.16 19.04 3.65
N GLU A 223 5.88 20.10 3.35
CA GLU A 223 5.85 20.73 2.04
C GLU A 223 6.70 20.00 0.98
N GLU A 224 7.57 19.09 1.41
CA GLU A 224 8.37 18.24 0.52
C GLU A 224 7.58 17.01 0.02
N ILE A 225 6.48 16.67 0.70
CA ILE A 225 5.65 15.50 0.38
C ILE A 225 4.73 15.82 -0.79
N SER A 226 4.56 14.85 -1.70
CA SER A 226 3.66 15.02 -2.83
C SER A 226 2.22 15.33 -2.38
N HIS A 227 1.50 16.12 -3.19
CA HIS A 227 0.10 16.48 -2.94
C HIS A 227 -0.80 15.25 -2.70
N SER A 228 -0.56 14.20 -3.46
CA SER A 228 -1.31 12.95 -3.38
C SER A 228 -1.18 12.29 -2.00
N VAL A 229 0.05 12.11 -1.52
CA VAL A 229 0.34 11.51 -0.20
C VAL A 229 -0.23 12.38 0.92
N LYS A 230 0.06 13.70 0.89
CA LYS A 230 -0.33 14.66 1.91
C LYS A 230 -1.85 14.74 2.15
N ASN A 231 -2.66 14.60 1.10
CA ASN A 231 -4.10 14.82 1.15
C ASN A 231 -4.94 13.54 1.23
N PHE A 232 -4.39 12.40 0.82
CA PHE A 232 -5.18 11.17 0.68
C PHE A 232 -4.67 10.01 1.53
N GLU A 233 -3.47 10.10 2.10
CA GLU A 233 -2.98 9.08 3.03
C GLU A 233 -3.07 9.58 4.48
N PRO A 234 -3.25 8.68 5.47
CA PRO A 234 -3.53 9.10 6.83
C PRO A 234 -2.30 9.77 7.47
N ASN A 235 -2.46 10.98 7.98
CA ASN A 235 -1.37 11.75 8.60
C ASN A 235 -0.67 10.98 9.73
N ILE A 236 -1.42 10.14 10.46
CA ILE A 236 -0.88 9.33 11.57
C ILE A 236 0.09 8.24 11.07
N ALA A 237 0.01 7.84 9.82
CA ALA A 237 0.92 6.87 9.20
C ALA A 237 2.16 7.54 8.57
N LEU A 238 2.13 8.87 8.40
CA LEU A 238 3.19 9.63 7.74
C LEU A 238 4.09 10.34 8.74
N PHE A 239 3.48 11.11 9.65
CA PHE A 239 4.19 12.04 10.51
C PHE A 239 4.52 11.44 11.87
N ALA A 240 5.77 11.56 12.26
CA ALA A 240 6.19 11.32 13.62
C ALA A 240 5.51 12.31 14.59
N PRO A 241 5.44 12.01 15.91
CA PRO A 241 4.95 12.96 16.90
C PRO A 241 5.72 14.28 16.83
N GLU A 242 5.00 15.39 16.98
CA GLU A 242 5.56 16.73 16.88
C GLU A 242 6.79 16.90 17.77
N ASN A 243 7.87 17.43 17.20
CA ASN A 243 9.20 17.62 17.83
C ASN A 243 9.86 16.33 18.35
N ARG A 244 9.43 15.15 17.91
CA ARG A 244 9.96 13.86 18.36
C ARG A 244 10.06 12.84 17.21
N VAL A 245 10.79 13.21 16.15
CA VAL A 245 10.93 12.38 14.93
C VAL A 245 11.55 11.00 15.18
N LEU A 246 12.31 10.84 16.26
CA LEU A 246 12.92 9.55 16.65
C LEU A 246 12.08 8.75 17.66
N ALA A 247 10.90 9.24 18.08
CA ALA A 247 10.12 8.64 19.16
C ALA A 247 9.86 7.14 19.04
N PHE A 248 9.52 6.67 17.83
CA PHE A 248 9.31 5.25 17.57
C PHE A 248 10.60 4.45 17.72
N TYR A 249 11.71 4.95 17.17
CA TYR A 249 13.00 4.28 17.24
C TYR A 249 13.55 4.25 18.67
N GLU A 250 13.41 5.35 19.43
CA GLU A 250 13.75 5.40 20.87
C GLU A 250 12.98 4.34 21.66
N LYS A 251 11.67 4.21 21.37
CA LYS A 251 10.82 3.23 22.03
C LYS A 251 11.17 1.80 21.65
N ILE A 252 11.43 1.53 20.35
CA ILE A 252 11.83 0.21 19.86
C ILE A 252 13.19 -0.19 20.45
N ALA A 253 14.16 0.72 20.49
CA ALA A 253 15.46 0.46 21.11
C ALA A 253 15.29 0.08 22.60
N LYS A 254 14.53 0.86 23.36
CA LYS A 254 14.23 0.58 24.77
C LYS A 254 13.49 -0.75 24.96
N ASP A 255 12.51 -1.05 24.13
CA ASP A 255 11.79 -2.32 24.22
C ASP A 255 12.68 -3.51 23.84
N SER A 256 13.63 -3.31 22.93
CA SER A 256 14.59 -4.37 22.55
C SER A 256 15.48 -4.82 23.73
N GLU A 257 15.73 -3.97 24.70
CA GLU A 257 16.45 -4.37 25.92
C GLU A 257 15.76 -5.51 26.68
N ASN A 258 14.42 -5.52 26.74
CA ASN A 258 13.66 -6.43 27.59
C ASN A 258 12.77 -7.38 26.80
N HIS A 259 12.41 -7.02 25.58
CA HIS A 259 11.43 -7.72 24.75
C HIS A 259 12.02 -8.33 23.47
N LEU A 260 13.28 -8.08 23.16
CA LEU A 260 14.00 -8.83 22.11
C LEU A 260 14.79 -9.95 22.76
N LYS A 261 14.67 -11.16 22.23
CA LYS A 261 15.39 -12.36 22.68
C LYS A 261 16.88 -12.20 22.40
N LYS A 262 17.73 -12.82 23.21
CA LYS A 262 19.16 -12.92 22.90
C LYS A 262 19.36 -13.69 21.59
N GLY A 263 20.11 -13.11 20.65
CA GLY A 263 20.22 -13.55 19.27
C GLY A 263 19.03 -13.18 18.37
N GLY A 264 18.07 -12.43 18.90
CA GLY A 264 16.97 -11.87 18.12
C GLY A 264 17.39 -10.63 17.33
N SER A 265 16.60 -10.25 16.34
CA SER A 265 16.96 -9.21 15.37
C SER A 265 15.93 -8.09 15.29
N VAL A 266 16.40 -6.89 15.03
CA VAL A 266 15.59 -5.70 14.72
C VAL A 266 15.78 -5.33 13.26
N PHE A 267 14.68 -4.95 12.57
CA PHE A 267 14.68 -4.45 11.20
C PHE A 267 13.77 -3.24 11.09
N LEU A 268 14.34 -2.10 10.74
CA LEU A 268 13.62 -0.83 10.73
C LEU A 268 13.80 -0.12 9.38
N GLU A 269 12.71 0.33 8.79
CA GLU A 269 12.76 1.38 7.78
C GLU A 269 12.85 2.74 8.47
N ILE A 270 13.65 3.66 7.92
CA ILE A 270 13.99 4.93 8.57
C ILE A 270 13.89 6.12 7.61
N ASN A 271 13.77 7.31 8.18
CA ASN A 271 14.00 8.55 7.46
C ASN A 271 15.48 8.62 7.05
N GLN A 272 15.75 8.72 5.74
CA GLN A 272 17.12 8.78 5.19
C GLN A 272 17.98 9.93 5.77
N LYS A 273 17.33 11.01 6.23
CA LYS A 273 18.02 12.17 6.83
C LYS A 273 18.49 11.90 8.27
N LEU A 274 17.98 10.84 8.92
CA LEU A 274 18.19 10.51 10.33
C LEU A 274 18.87 9.14 10.55
N GLY A 275 19.56 8.64 9.52
CA GLY A 275 20.16 7.30 9.56
C GLY A 275 21.16 7.11 10.70
N LYS A 276 22.07 8.06 10.89
CA LYS A 276 23.11 8.00 11.94
C LYS A 276 22.52 8.14 13.33
N GLU A 277 21.59 9.07 13.50
CA GLU A 277 20.88 9.33 14.78
C GLU A 277 20.08 8.10 15.17
N THR A 278 19.37 7.49 14.23
CA THR A 278 18.62 6.25 14.49
C THR A 278 19.55 5.10 14.82
N LEU A 279 20.63 4.89 14.05
CA LEU A 279 21.61 3.83 14.33
C LEU A 279 22.21 3.96 15.74
N GLN A 280 22.52 5.18 16.18
CA GLN A 280 23.11 5.41 17.49
C GLN A 280 22.22 4.93 18.63
N LEU A 281 20.89 4.99 18.52
CA LEU A 281 19.96 4.49 19.53
C LEU A 281 20.07 2.98 19.79
N PHE A 282 20.59 2.24 18.81
CA PHE A 282 20.68 0.78 18.90
C PHE A 282 22.10 0.28 19.24
N GLN A 283 23.14 1.13 19.18
CA GLN A 283 24.51 0.73 19.46
C GLN A 283 24.76 0.24 20.88
N ASP A 284 24.04 0.81 21.85
CA ASP A 284 24.17 0.41 23.25
C ASP A 284 23.23 -0.76 23.65
N VAL A 285 22.28 -1.09 22.77
CA VAL A 285 21.24 -2.09 23.03
C VAL A 285 21.53 -3.40 22.33
N LEU A 286 22.07 -3.33 21.12
CA LEU A 286 22.33 -4.48 20.25
C LEU A 286 23.83 -4.80 20.20
N THR A 287 24.17 -6.08 20.09
CA THR A 287 25.57 -6.52 19.96
C THR A 287 26.16 -6.15 18.61
N LYS A 288 25.29 -6.05 17.58
CA LYS A 288 25.63 -5.59 16.24
C LYS A 288 24.49 -4.73 15.73
N SER A 289 24.81 -3.60 15.13
CA SER A 289 23.86 -2.77 14.40
C SER A 289 24.54 -2.13 13.19
N GLU A 290 23.80 -2.02 12.12
CA GLU A 290 24.30 -1.43 10.86
C GLU A 290 23.21 -0.60 10.18
N LEU A 291 23.67 0.42 9.46
CA LEU A 291 22.86 1.24 8.58
C LEU A 291 22.99 0.68 7.16
N VAL A 292 21.86 0.35 6.56
CA VAL A 292 21.81 -0.28 5.23
C VAL A 292 21.11 0.66 4.26
N LYS A 293 21.66 0.74 3.06
CA LYS A 293 21.12 1.56 1.97
C LYS A 293 20.10 0.78 1.16
N ASP A 294 19.15 1.54 0.60
CA ASP A 294 18.22 1.04 -0.41
C ASP A 294 18.91 0.92 -1.79
N LEU A 295 18.21 0.38 -2.78
CA LEU A 295 18.68 0.27 -4.16
C LEU A 295 18.96 1.64 -4.83
N SER A 296 18.44 2.71 -4.26
CA SER A 296 18.68 4.10 -4.69
C SER A 296 19.87 4.75 -3.97
N GLU A 297 20.66 3.98 -3.20
CA GLU A 297 21.82 4.41 -2.41
C GLU A 297 21.51 5.38 -1.27
N ASN A 298 20.25 5.48 -0.82
CA ASN A 298 19.89 6.25 0.35
C ASN A 298 19.99 5.41 1.62
N ASP A 299 20.35 6.02 2.73
CA ASP A 299 20.25 5.39 4.05
C ASP A 299 18.79 5.07 4.36
N ARG A 300 18.42 3.79 4.37
CA ARG A 300 17.01 3.39 4.41
C ARG A 300 16.66 2.45 5.54
N PHE A 301 17.60 1.63 6.00
CA PHE A 301 17.28 0.64 7.03
C PHE A 301 18.30 0.67 8.16
N VAL A 302 17.82 0.51 9.39
CA VAL A 302 18.65 0.15 10.54
C VAL A 302 18.30 -1.29 10.92
N ILE A 303 19.32 -2.13 10.95
CA ILE A 303 19.17 -3.54 11.31
C ILE A 303 20.19 -3.90 12.38
N GLY A 304 19.84 -4.86 13.23
CA GLY A 304 20.79 -5.31 14.25
C GLY A 304 20.35 -6.58 14.98
N GLU A 305 21.28 -7.12 15.77
CA GLU A 305 21.15 -8.36 16.52
C GLU A 305 21.54 -8.12 17.99
N LYS A 306 20.74 -8.68 18.91
CA LYS A 306 20.94 -8.58 20.36
C LYS A 306 21.89 -9.63 20.89
#